data_c3dc26fbbeee97fd991864f6002765e5
#
_entry.id   c3dc26fbbeee97fd991864f6002765e5
#
_cell.length_a   1.000
_cell.length_b   1.000
_cell.length_c   1.000
_cell.angle_alpha   90.00
_cell.angle_beta   90.00
_cell.angle_gamma   90.00
#
_symmetry.space_group_name_H-M   'P 1'
#
loop_
_entity.id
_entity.type
_entity.pdbx_description
1 polymer ?
#
loop_
_entity_poly.entity_id
_entity_poly.type
_entity_poly.pdbx_seq_one_letter_code
_entity_poly.pdbx_strand_id
1 'polypeptide(L)'
;ANLASSKLDQLIACVESLNNAIANDDALGKGFCIGHSYFCNLEEASDSVLSGIVEFELIPLLNEYWFDEPVKVKDWSSTLRSAVK
;
A
#
# COMPACT_ATOMS: atom_id res chain seq x y z
N ALA A 1 3.88 -21.59 -8.28
CA ALA A 1 3.71 -20.42 -7.42
C ALA A 1 2.65 -20.69 -6.38
N ASN A 2 2.83 -20.20 -5.18
CA ASN A 2 1.84 -20.37 -4.13
C ASN A 2 0.88 -19.18 -4.05
N LEU A 3 -0.22 -19.35 -3.32
CA LEU A 3 -1.25 -18.32 -3.22
C LEU A 3 -0.78 -17.04 -2.54
N ALA A 4 0.12 -17.17 -1.57
CA ALA A 4 0.65 -16.02 -0.85
C ALA A 4 1.45 -15.12 -1.79
N SER A 5 2.22 -15.70 -2.71
CA SER A 5 2.96 -14.93 -3.72
C SER A 5 2.02 -14.15 -4.62
N SER A 6 0.87 -14.75 -4.97
CA SER A 6 -0.11 -14.08 -5.82
C SER A 6 -0.69 -12.82 -5.13
N LYS A 7 -1.00 -12.93 -3.84
CA LYS A 7 -1.50 -11.79 -3.08
C LYS A 7 -0.44 -10.72 -2.89
N LEU A 8 0.80 -11.13 -2.66
CA LEU A 8 1.92 -10.19 -2.55
C LEU A 8 2.09 -9.43 -3.86
N ASP A 9 2.02 -10.11 -4.99
CA ASP A 9 2.12 -9.46 -6.30
C ASP A 9 0.99 -8.45 -6.51
N GLN A 10 -0.22 -8.79 -6.09
CA GLN A 10 -1.36 -7.87 -6.18
C GLN A 10 -1.15 -6.64 -5.31
N LEU A 11 -0.64 -6.83 -4.10
CA LEU A 11 -0.37 -5.72 -3.19
C LEU A 11 0.72 -4.81 -3.75
N ILE A 12 1.79 -5.39 -4.30
CA ILE A 12 2.87 -4.61 -4.91
C ILE A 12 2.33 -3.79 -6.08
N ALA A 13 1.49 -4.39 -6.93
CA ALA A 13 0.88 -3.67 -8.04
C ALA A 13 0.01 -2.51 -7.55
N CYS A 14 -0.74 -2.70 -6.47
CA CYS A 14 -1.52 -1.63 -5.88
C CYS A 14 -0.63 -0.50 -5.36
N VAL A 15 0.47 -0.85 -4.71
CA VAL A 15 1.42 0.15 -4.20
C VAL A 15 2.05 0.92 -5.35
N GLU A 16 2.36 0.25 -6.46
CA GLU A 16 2.88 0.94 -7.64
C GLU A 16 1.87 1.95 -8.20
N SER A 17 0.60 1.57 -8.28
CA SER A 17 -0.46 2.49 -8.71
C SER A 17 -0.60 3.65 -7.72
N LEU A 18 -0.54 3.35 -6.43
CA LEU A 18 -0.59 4.37 -5.39
C LEU A 18 0.59 5.33 -5.51
N ASN A 19 1.79 4.81 -5.78
CA ASN A 19 2.98 5.64 -5.98
C ASN A 19 2.83 6.59 -7.17
N ASN A 20 2.18 6.13 -8.25
CA ASN A 20 1.89 7.01 -9.38
C ASN A 20 0.97 8.15 -8.96
N ALA A 21 -0.04 7.87 -8.15
CA ALA A 21 -0.94 8.90 -7.64
C ALA A 21 -0.19 9.88 -6.72
N ILE A 22 0.70 9.37 -5.88
CA ILE A 22 1.50 10.18 -4.97
C ILE A 22 2.45 11.09 -5.78
N ALA A 23 3.13 10.52 -6.77
CA ALA A 23 4.07 11.28 -7.59
C ALA A 23 3.40 12.40 -8.37
N ASN A 24 2.13 12.22 -8.74
CA ASN A 24 1.36 13.21 -9.48
C ASN A 24 0.60 14.18 -8.57
N ASP A 25 0.67 13.99 -7.27
CA ASP A 25 0.00 14.87 -6.30
C ASP A 25 0.86 16.11 -6.07
N ASP A 26 0.27 17.29 -6.27
CA ASP A 26 0.99 18.56 -6.13
C ASP A 26 1.53 18.77 -4.70
N ALA A 27 0.86 18.21 -3.72
CA ALA A 27 1.27 18.37 -2.32
C ALA A 27 2.37 17.40 -1.91
N LEU A 28 2.50 16.27 -2.59
CA LEU A 28 3.44 15.20 -2.20
C LEU A 28 4.62 15.07 -3.16
N GLY A 29 4.39 14.50 -4.33
CA GLY A 29 5.45 14.31 -5.30
C GLY A 29 6.26 13.02 -5.09
N LYS A 30 7.28 12.84 -5.92
CA LYS A 30 8.07 11.59 -5.96
C LYS A 30 8.79 11.27 -4.66
N GLY A 31 9.14 12.27 -3.86
CA GLY A 31 9.83 12.05 -2.60
C GLY A 31 9.00 11.30 -1.57
N PHE A 32 7.70 11.22 -1.76
CA PHE A 32 6.79 10.55 -0.84
C PHE A 32 6.38 9.16 -1.30
N CYS A 33 6.90 8.68 -2.42
CA CYS A 33 6.57 7.33 -2.91
C CYS A 33 6.97 6.27 -1.89
N ILE A 34 6.10 5.25 -1.77
CA ILE A 34 6.31 4.15 -0.84
C ILE A 34 7.36 3.21 -1.41
N GLY A 35 8.41 2.95 -0.65
CA GLY A 35 9.46 2.04 -1.09
C GLY A 35 9.07 0.58 -1.00
N HIS A 36 9.81 -0.26 -1.72
CA HIS A 36 9.57 -1.71 -1.69
C HIS A 36 10.15 -2.38 -0.43
N SER A 37 10.83 -1.63 0.43
CA SER A 37 11.41 -2.16 1.66
C SER A 37 10.37 -2.81 2.58
N TYR A 38 9.12 -2.41 2.48
CA TYR A 38 8.04 -3.04 3.23
C TYR A 38 7.88 -4.52 2.87
N PHE A 39 8.34 -4.93 1.69
CA PHE A 39 8.14 -6.28 1.16
C PHE A 39 9.42 -7.08 1.05
N CYS A 40 10.57 -6.43 1.07
CA CYS A 40 11.86 -7.09 0.80
C CYS A 40 12.31 -8.05 1.90
N ASN A 41 11.89 -7.81 3.14
CA ASN A 41 12.32 -8.58 4.29
C ASN A 41 11.26 -9.57 4.80
N LEU A 42 10.24 -9.86 3.98
CA LEU A 42 9.21 -10.81 4.37
C LEU A 42 9.77 -12.23 4.29
N GLU A 43 9.77 -12.92 5.42
CA GLU A 43 10.15 -14.33 5.46
C GLU A 43 9.04 -15.22 4.93
N GLU A 44 7.81 -14.76 5.12
CA GLU A 44 6.65 -15.41 4.53
C GLU A 44 5.65 -14.35 4.13
N ALA A 45 4.90 -14.61 3.07
CA ALA A 45 3.88 -13.68 2.57
C ALA A 45 2.49 -14.23 2.88
N SER A 46 2.23 -14.52 4.15
CA SER A 46 0.93 -15.01 4.59
C SER A 46 -0.10 -13.87 4.57
N ASP A 47 -1.38 -14.25 4.51
CA ASP A 47 -2.47 -13.28 4.51
C ASP A 47 -2.40 -12.36 5.73
N SER A 48 -2.07 -12.91 6.90
CA SER A 48 -1.96 -12.14 8.13
C SER A 48 -0.86 -11.10 8.04
N VAL A 49 0.29 -11.46 7.47
CA VAL A 49 1.42 -10.54 7.32
C VAL A 49 1.07 -9.42 6.36
N LEU A 50 0.51 -9.76 5.21
CA LEU A 50 0.13 -8.75 4.20
C LEU A 50 -0.96 -7.83 4.71
N SER A 51 -1.97 -8.37 5.36
CA SER A 51 -3.03 -7.57 5.97
C SER A 51 -2.48 -6.64 7.04
N GLY A 52 -1.53 -7.12 7.84
CA GLY A 52 -0.86 -6.32 8.86
C GLY A 52 -0.10 -5.15 8.25
N ILE A 53 0.61 -5.37 7.14
CA ILE A 53 1.31 -4.30 6.44
C ILE A 53 0.32 -3.23 6.00
N VAL A 54 -0.80 -3.63 5.40
CA VAL A 54 -1.83 -2.67 4.97
C VAL A 54 -2.39 -1.89 6.16
N GLU A 55 -2.81 -2.59 7.21
CA GLU A 55 -3.52 -1.95 8.32
C GLU A 55 -2.61 -1.12 9.24
N PHE A 56 -1.38 -1.57 9.46
CA PHE A 56 -0.50 -0.95 10.45
C PHE A 56 0.62 -0.10 9.86
N GLU A 57 0.90 -0.24 8.57
CA GLU A 57 1.95 0.52 7.91
C GLU A 57 1.42 1.45 6.82
N LEU A 58 0.68 0.89 5.87
CA LEU A 58 0.26 1.66 4.70
C LEU A 58 -0.88 2.63 4.97
N ILE A 59 -1.93 2.17 5.62
CA ILE A 59 -3.09 3.04 5.90
C ILE A 59 -2.72 4.21 6.82
N PRO A 60 -1.98 4.01 7.91
CA PRO A 60 -1.53 5.14 8.72
C PRO A 60 -0.68 6.14 7.93
N LEU A 61 0.15 5.65 7.00
CA LEU A 61 0.95 6.51 6.14
C LEU A 61 0.07 7.36 5.23
N LEU A 62 -0.97 6.76 4.64
CA LEU A 62 -1.91 7.50 3.81
C LEU A 62 -2.65 8.57 4.61
N ASN A 63 -2.98 8.29 5.87
CA ASN A 63 -3.61 9.27 6.73
C ASN A 63 -2.69 10.48 6.98
N GLU A 64 -1.39 10.27 7.03
CA GLU A 64 -0.43 11.36 7.15
C GLU A 64 -0.31 12.15 5.85
N TYR A 65 -0.23 11.45 4.72
CA TYR A 65 -0.04 12.09 3.42
C TYR A 65 -1.26 12.92 3.01
N TRP A 66 -2.44 12.38 3.23
CA TRP A 66 -3.69 13.01 2.79
C TRP A 66 -4.62 13.28 3.98
N PHE A 67 -4.06 13.86 5.05
CA PHE A 67 -4.82 14.13 6.26
C PHE A 67 -6.03 15.05 6.01
N ASP A 68 -5.95 15.89 4.98
CA ASP A 68 -7.04 16.80 4.60
C ASP A 68 -7.87 16.27 3.43
N GLU A 69 -7.61 15.03 2.99
CA GLU A 69 -8.37 14.41 1.90
C GLU A 69 -8.85 13.02 2.29
N PRO A 70 -9.82 12.94 3.21
CA PRO A 70 -10.28 11.64 3.73
C PRO A 70 -10.84 10.71 2.67
N VAL A 71 -11.41 11.26 1.58
CA VAL A 71 -11.95 10.43 0.50
C VAL A 71 -10.83 9.65 -0.19
N LYS A 72 -9.70 10.30 -0.46
CA LYS A 72 -8.55 9.62 -1.06
C LYS A 72 -8.03 8.50 -0.15
N VAL A 73 -7.90 8.79 1.14
CA VAL A 73 -7.45 7.78 2.11
C VAL A 73 -8.41 6.60 2.13
N LYS A 74 -9.69 6.86 2.17
CA LYS A 74 -10.71 5.82 2.20
C LYS A 74 -10.65 4.95 0.93
N ASP A 75 -10.58 5.58 -0.23
CA ASP A 75 -10.55 4.86 -1.50
C ASP A 75 -9.31 3.97 -1.62
N TRP A 76 -8.12 4.51 -1.31
CA TRP A 76 -6.89 3.75 -1.37
C TRP A 76 -6.83 2.65 -0.31
N SER A 77 -7.33 2.93 0.88
CA SER A 77 -7.42 1.93 1.95
C SER A 77 -8.27 0.74 1.51
N SER A 78 -9.40 1.02 0.89
CA SER A 78 -10.29 -0.02 0.37
C SER A 78 -9.61 -0.85 -0.71
N THR A 79 -8.91 -0.19 -1.62
CA THR A 79 -8.17 -0.86 -2.70
C THR A 79 -7.07 -1.77 -2.13
N LEU A 80 -6.30 -1.27 -1.17
CA LEU A 80 -5.23 -2.05 -0.54
C LEU A 80 -5.79 -3.26 0.21
N ARG A 81 -6.88 -3.08 0.94
CA ARG A 81 -7.52 -4.19 1.65
C ARG A 81 -8.02 -5.26 0.70
N SER A 82 -8.55 -4.85 -0.45
CA SER A 82 -9.00 -5.80 -1.47
C SER A 82 -7.86 -6.62 -2.03
N ALA A 83 -6.68 -6.04 -2.15
CA ALA A 83 -5.51 -6.74 -2.68
C ALA A 83 -5.02 -7.87 -1.79
N VAL A 84 -5.31 -7.80 -0.48
CA VAL A 84 -4.85 -8.80 0.49
C VAL A 84 -5.97 -9.68 1.05
N LYS A 85 -7.14 -9.60 0.47
CA LYS A 85 -8.29 -10.40 0.89
C LYS A 85 -8.19 -11.87 0.55
#